data_7ec5ef69081f5ae5715d125b9d1b804d
#
_entry.id   7ec5ef69081f5ae5715d125b9d1b804d
#
_cell.length_a   1.000
_cell.length_b   1.000
_cell.length_c   1.000
_cell.angle_alpha   90.00
_cell.angle_beta   90.00
_cell.angle_gamma   90.00
#
_symmetry.space_group_name_H-M   'P 1'
#
loop_
_entity.id
_entity.type
_entity.pdbx_description
1 polymer ?
#
loop_
_entity_poly.entity_id
_entity_poly.type
_entity_poly.pdbx_seq_one_letter_code
_entity_poly.pdbx_strand_id
1 'polypeptide(L)'
;MTDSFTSTHGQPPSTTADRRGRRHAVKRARIIGQAWSLARRDGLAGISLRDLAESVDLRQPSLYAYFESKLGLYDLMFQDGQQQLLDRCVAREPLADAREELVANVEDLVRFSSEDTVRHQLLFQRTIPGFEPSEAAMEPAQRFVELMTERLRAAGAHEQNDVDLFSAIVSGLAHQQVANDPGGDRWIILARRVVQMFLGDIDRRSTHPSNIEHPTIRRTKK
;
A
#
# COMPACT_ATOMS: atom_id res chain seq x y z
N MET A 1 -3.56 -55.89 26.16
CA MET A 1 -4.53 -54.91 26.67
C MET A 1 -3.82 -53.57 26.79
N THR A 2 -3.88 -52.77 25.75
CA THR A 2 -3.31 -51.43 25.74
C THR A 2 -4.31 -50.51 25.02
N ASP A 3 -5.02 -49.71 25.81
CA ASP A 3 -6.03 -48.76 25.36
C ASP A 3 -5.35 -47.55 24.68
N SER A 4 -5.69 -47.31 23.45
CA SER A 4 -5.33 -46.10 22.67
C SER A 4 -6.36 -44.99 22.98
N PHE A 5 -5.96 -43.98 23.72
CA PHE A 5 -6.75 -42.77 23.91
C PHE A 5 -6.52 -41.84 22.70
N THR A 6 -7.50 -41.76 21.80
CA THR A 6 -7.57 -40.79 20.71
C THR A 6 -8.09 -39.48 21.29
N SER A 7 -7.21 -38.51 21.45
CA SER A 7 -7.57 -37.15 21.91
C SER A 7 -8.08 -36.33 20.71
N THR A 8 -9.40 -36.26 20.55
CA THR A 8 -10.07 -35.38 19.60
C THR A 8 -10.01 -33.95 20.13
N HIS A 9 -9.12 -33.11 19.57
CA HIS A 9 -9.13 -31.66 19.86
C HIS A 9 -10.36 -31.02 19.22
N GLY A 10 -11.45 -30.95 19.97
CA GLY A 10 -12.62 -30.16 19.63
C GLY A 10 -12.30 -28.66 19.72
N GLN A 11 -12.36 -27.96 18.59
CA GLN A 11 -12.31 -26.50 18.51
C GLN A 11 -13.48 -25.91 19.34
N PRO A 12 -13.26 -24.95 20.25
CA PRO A 12 -14.33 -24.42 21.08
C PRO A 12 -15.41 -23.76 20.22
N PRO A 13 -16.70 -23.88 20.58
CA PRO A 13 -17.79 -23.30 19.79
C PRO A 13 -17.66 -21.78 19.77
N SER A 14 -17.64 -21.18 18.56
CA SER A 14 -17.58 -19.73 18.37
C SER A 14 -18.75 -19.06 19.10
N THR A 15 -18.44 -18.12 19.98
CA THR A 15 -19.46 -17.37 20.74
C THR A 15 -20.35 -16.55 19.79
N THR A 16 -21.57 -16.18 20.26
CA THR A 16 -22.51 -15.34 19.47
C THR A 16 -21.87 -13.98 19.12
N ALA A 17 -20.98 -13.44 19.97
CA ALA A 17 -20.20 -12.22 19.73
C ALA A 17 -19.22 -12.40 18.57
N ASP A 18 -18.52 -13.53 18.50
CA ASP A 18 -17.58 -13.85 17.42
C ASP A 18 -18.29 -13.98 16.04
N ARG A 19 -19.47 -14.59 16.03
CA ARG A 19 -20.30 -14.65 14.80
C ARG A 19 -20.80 -13.28 14.35
N ARG A 20 -21.15 -12.38 15.28
CA ARG A 20 -21.58 -11.02 14.96
C ARG A 20 -20.42 -10.20 14.42
N GLY A 21 -19.25 -10.27 15.04
CA GLY A 21 -18.02 -9.61 14.58
C GLY A 21 -17.64 -10.05 13.17
N ARG A 22 -17.65 -11.35 12.90
CA ARG A 22 -17.37 -11.90 11.53
C ARG A 22 -18.37 -11.39 10.49
N ARG A 23 -19.66 -11.37 10.78
CA ARG A 23 -20.66 -10.83 9.85
C ARG A 23 -20.43 -9.36 9.57
N HIS A 24 -20.07 -8.58 10.58
CA HIS A 24 -19.75 -7.15 10.43
C HIS A 24 -18.52 -6.96 9.55
N ALA A 25 -17.45 -7.72 9.77
CA ALA A 25 -16.23 -7.67 8.96
C ALA A 25 -16.47 -8.05 7.49
N VAL A 26 -17.23 -9.12 7.24
CA VAL A 26 -17.61 -9.53 5.87
C VAL A 26 -18.44 -8.45 5.16
N LYS A 27 -19.39 -7.83 5.88
CA LYS A 27 -20.20 -6.75 5.29
C LYS A 27 -19.36 -5.51 5.01
N ARG A 28 -18.44 -5.14 5.93
CA ARG A 28 -17.48 -4.04 5.73
C ARG A 28 -16.61 -4.28 4.49
N ALA A 29 -16.05 -5.47 4.33
CA ALA A 29 -15.25 -5.82 3.16
C ALA A 29 -16.08 -5.72 1.85
N ARG A 30 -17.35 -6.16 1.86
CA ARG A 30 -18.25 -6.01 0.71
C ARG A 30 -18.51 -4.54 0.38
N ILE A 31 -18.71 -3.69 1.39
CA ILE A 31 -18.89 -2.23 1.21
C ILE A 31 -17.65 -1.62 0.55
N ILE A 32 -16.46 -1.92 1.05
CA ILE A 32 -15.20 -1.40 0.51
C ILE A 32 -15.02 -1.88 -0.95
N GLY A 33 -15.25 -3.16 -1.24
CA GLY A 33 -15.16 -3.69 -2.61
C GLY A 33 -16.10 -3.00 -3.59
N GLN A 34 -17.36 -2.71 -3.17
CA GLN A 34 -18.30 -1.97 -3.99
C GLN A 34 -17.92 -0.49 -4.13
N ALA A 35 -17.37 0.13 -3.08
CA ALA A 35 -16.85 1.49 -3.16
C ALA A 35 -15.71 1.61 -4.20
N TRP A 36 -14.78 0.64 -4.25
CA TRP A 36 -13.77 0.57 -5.30
C TRP A 36 -14.39 0.41 -6.70
N SER A 37 -15.43 -0.41 -6.84
CA SER A 37 -16.12 -0.60 -8.12
C SER A 37 -16.78 0.71 -8.60
N LEU A 38 -17.44 1.44 -7.70
CA LEU A 38 -18.01 2.75 -7.99
C LEU A 38 -16.92 3.78 -8.33
N ALA A 39 -15.81 3.79 -7.57
CA ALA A 39 -14.70 4.69 -7.82
C ALA A 39 -14.07 4.48 -9.20
N ARG A 40 -13.93 3.23 -9.66
CA ARG A 40 -13.42 2.92 -11.01
C ARG A 40 -14.36 3.38 -12.11
N ARG A 41 -15.67 3.36 -11.87
CA ARG A 41 -16.70 3.78 -12.83
C ARG A 41 -16.84 5.30 -12.90
N ASP A 42 -16.90 5.97 -11.74
CA ASP A 42 -17.34 7.36 -11.60
C ASP A 42 -16.25 8.31 -11.09
N GLY A 43 -15.05 7.78 -10.82
CA GLY A 43 -13.98 8.49 -10.12
C GLY A 43 -14.22 8.59 -8.61
N LEU A 44 -13.17 8.92 -7.84
CA LEU A 44 -13.25 9.03 -6.36
C LEU A 44 -14.30 10.05 -5.92
N ALA A 45 -14.32 11.23 -6.55
CA ALA A 45 -15.28 12.29 -6.22
C ALA A 45 -16.73 11.87 -6.53
N GLY A 46 -16.93 11.03 -7.56
CA GLY A 46 -18.23 10.58 -8.05
C GLY A 46 -18.90 9.50 -7.19
N ILE A 47 -18.23 8.93 -6.18
CA ILE A 47 -18.85 7.90 -5.33
C ILE A 47 -20.11 8.45 -4.67
N SER A 48 -21.28 7.84 -4.99
CA SER A 48 -22.57 8.11 -4.38
C SER A 48 -22.81 7.14 -3.22
N LEU A 49 -23.05 7.66 -2.02
CA LEU A 49 -23.42 6.83 -0.85
C LEU A 49 -24.76 6.14 -1.01
N ARG A 50 -25.67 6.70 -1.81
CA ARG A 50 -26.95 6.07 -2.13
C ARG A 50 -26.72 4.82 -3.00
N ASP A 51 -25.97 4.97 -4.08
CA ASP A 51 -25.66 3.86 -5.01
C ASP A 51 -24.85 2.77 -4.30
N LEU A 52 -23.91 3.19 -3.41
CA LEU A 52 -23.16 2.27 -2.58
C LEU A 52 -24.09 1.44 -1.67
N ALA A 53 -25.05 2.09 -1.00
CA ALA A 53 -26.00 1.39 -0.14
C ALA A 53 -26.85 0.38 -0.93
N GLU A 54 -27.38 0.80 -2.08
CA GLU A 54 -28.16 -0.05 -2.98
C GLU A 54 -27.33 -1.26 -3.45
N SER A 55 -26.07 -1.07 -3.82
CA SER A 55 -25.17 -2.15 -4.31
C SER A 55 -24.86 -3.23 -3.26
N VAL A 56 -25.06 -2.93 -1.99
CA VAL A 56 -24.78 -3.84 -0.87
C VAL A 56 -26.03 -4.26 -0.11
N ASP A 57 -27.22 -4.01 -0.67
CA ASP A 57 -28.54 -4.32 -0.07
C ASP A 57 -28.73 -3.65 1.31
N LEU A 58 -28.37 -2.38 1.40
CA LEU A 58 -28.56 -1.55 2.58
C LEU A 58 -29.35 -0.28 2.25
N ARG A 59 -29.95 0.32 3.28
CA ARG A 59 -30.40 1.71 3.22
C ARG A 59 -29.23 2.63 3.54
N GLN A 60 -29.15 3.80 2.92
CA GLN A 60 -28.05 4.73 3.12
C GLN A 60 -27.75 5.04 4.62
N PRO A 61 -28.74 5.23 5.51
CA PRO A 61 -28.47 5.42 6.93
C PRO A 61 -27.73 4.26 7.59
N SER A 62 -27.89 3.03 7.07
CA SER A 62 -27.22 1.85 7.62
C SER A 62 -25.72 1.79 7.30
N LEU A 63 -25.24 2.56 6.32
CA LEU A 63 -23.81 2.68 6.02
C LEU A 63 -23.06 3.35 7.16
N TYR A 64 -23.70 4.26 7.90
CA TYR A 64 -23.09 4.98 9.00
C TYR A 64 -22.77 4.10 10.23
N ALA A 65 -23.19 2.84 10.22
CA ALA A 65 -22.69 1.85 11.16
C ALA A 65 -21.27 1.32 10.81
N TYR A 66 -20.74 1.64 9.62
CA TYR A 66 -19.44 1.20 9.12
C TYR A 66 -18.43 2.33 8.95
N PHE A 67 -18.89 3.56 8.70
CA PHE A 67 -18.06 4.77 8.58
C PHE A 67 -18.89 6.02 8.82
N GLU A 68 -18.34 7.05 9.44
CA GLU A 68 -19.09 8.21 9.92
C GLU A 68 -19.44 9.23 8.82
N SER A 69 -18.68 9.25 7.73
CA SER A 69 -18.80 10.22 6.64
C SER A 69 -18.23 9.69 5.33
N LYS A 70 -18.38 10.43 4.23
CA LYS A 70 -17.73 10.10 2.95
C LYS A 70 -16.20 10.09 3.10
N LEU A 71 -15.62 10.97 3.93
CA LEU A 71 -14.19 10.94 4.24
C LEU A 71 -13.82 9.67 5.02
N GLY A 72 -14.66 9.21 5.93
CA GLY A 72 -14.49 7.93 6.62
C GLY A 72 -14.55 6.72 5.66
N LEU A 73 -15.33 6.79 4.59
CA LEU A 73 -15.29 5.77 3.54
C LEU A 73 -13.94 5.77 2.81
N TYR A 74 -13.40 6.96 2.46
CA TYR A 74 -12.07 7.04 1.84
C TYR A 74 -10.97 6.54 2.77
N ASP A 75 -11.11 6.74 4.08
CA ASP A 75 -10.19 6.21 5.09
C ASP A 75 -10.15 4.68 5.08
N LEU A 76 -11.32 4.03 5.01
CA LEU A 76 -11.43 2.58 4.87
C LEU A 76 -10.84 2.08 3.54
N MET A 77 -11.09 2.78 2.45
CA MET A 77 -10.56 2.44 1.13
C MET A 77 -9.04 2.63 1.08
N PHE A 78 -8.52 3.68 1.72
CA PHE A 78 -7.08 3.93 1.83
C PHE A 78 -6.40 2.79 2.59
N GLN A 79 -6.92 2.44 3.77
CA GLN A 79 -6.42 1.31 4.56
C GLN A 79 -6.40 0.00 3.76
N ASP A 80 -7.52 -0.30 3.09
CA ASP A 80 -7.66 -1.51 2.25
C ASP A 80 -6.66 -1.53 1.09
N GLY A 81 -6.50 -0.41 0.39
CA GLY A 81 -5.56 -0.31 -0.72
C GLY A 81 -4.10 -0.42 -0.29
N GLN A 82 -3.72 0.19 0.85
CA GLN A 82 -2.38 0.03 1.43
C GLN A 82 -2.13 -1.40 1.91
N GLN A 83 -3.15 -2.05 2.49
CA GLN A 83 -3.05 -3.45 2.88
C GLN A 83 -2.83 -4.37 1.66
N GLN A 84 -3.55 -4.14 0.55
CA GLN A 84 -3.35 -4.88 -0.69
C GLN A 84 -1.90 -4.74 -1.22
N LEU A 85 -1.30 -3.55 -1.13
CA LEU A 85 0.10 -3.32 -1.52
C LEU A 85 1.05 -4.10 -0.61
N LEU A 86 0.86 -4.00 0.69
CA LEU A 86 1.67 -4.72 1.68
C LEU A 86 1.57 -6.23 1.47
N ASP A 87 0.34 -6.76 1.34
CA ASP A 87 0.09 -8.20 1.13
C ASP A 87 0.78 -8.70 -0.14
N ARG A 88 0.76 -7.93 -1.22
CA ARG A 88 1.47 -8.28 -2.47
C ARG A 88 2.98 -8.39 -2.25
N CYS A 89 3.56 -7.45 -1.51
CA CYS A 89 4.99 -7.45 -1.22
C CYS A 89 5.42 -8.59 -0.29
N VAL A 90 4.55 -8.99 0.65
CA VAL A 90 4.81 -10.08 1.60
C VAL A 90 4.56 -11.45 0.99
N ALA A 91 3.58 -11.58 0.09
CA ALA A 91 3.23 -12.86 -0.55
C ALA A 91 4.33 -13.40 -1.49
N ARG A 92 5.21 -12.54 -1.98
CA ARG A 92 6.33 -12.94 -2.83
C ARG A 92 7.50 -13.43 -1.97
N GLU A 93 8.03 -14.62 -2.28
CA GLU A 93 9.25 -15.10 -1.65
C GLU A 93 10.41 -14.14 -1.95
N PRO A 94 11.17 -13.68 -0.92
CA PRO A 94 12.31 -12.80 -1.12
C PRO A 94 13.39 -13.47 -1.97
N LEU A 95 13.99 -12.70 -2.88
CA LEU A 95 15.13 -13.15 -3.65
C LEU A 95 16.40 -13.16 -2.80
N ALA A 96 17.32 -14.09 -3.06
CA ALA A 96 18.57 -14.20 -2.32
C ALA A 96 19.50 -12.99 -2.54
N ASP A 97 19.45 -12.39 -3.72
CA ASP A 97 20.20 -11.17 -4.05
C ASP A 97 19.35 -9.94 -3.69
N ALA A 98 19.85 -9.14 -2.74
CA ALA A 98 19.15 -7.96 -2.25
C ALA A 98 18.93 -6.88 -3.34
N ARG A 99 19.81 -6.80 -4.35
CA ARG A 99 19.69 -5.85 -5.47
C ARG A 99 18.59 -6.30 -6.43
N GLU A 100 18.54 -7.58 -6.74
CA GLU A 100 17.46 -8.17 -7.54
C GLU A 100 16.12 -8.08 -6.80
N GLU A 101 16.14 -8.25 -5.48
CA GLU A 101 14.96 -8.06 -4.63
C GLU A 101 14.40 -6.62 -4.76
N LEU A 102 15.26 -5.60 -4.75
CA LEU A 102 14.84 -4.21 -4.96
C LEU A 102 14.26 -4.00 -6.37
N VAL A 103 14.86 -4.58 -7.41
CA VAL A 103 14.32 -4.48 -8.78
C VAL A 103 12.90 -5.04 -8.82
N ALA A 104 12.70 -6.24 -8.29
CA ALA A 104 11.39 -6.88 -8.27
C ALA A 104 10.35 -6.05 -7.48
N ASN A 105 10.75 -5.43 -6.36
CA ASN A 105 9.87 -4.56 -5.58
C ASN A 105 9.47 -3.29 -6.35
N VAL A 106 10.39 -2.67 -7.07
CA VAL A 106 10.08 -1.50 -7.90
C VAL A 106 9.11 -1.88 -9.02
N GLU A 107 9.37 -2.99 -9.72
CA GLU A 107 8.47 -3.51 -10.75
C GLU A 107 7.06 -3.78 -10.20
N ASP A 108 6.98 -4.45 -9.04
CA ASP A 108 5.70 -4.77 -8.38
C ASP A 108 4.94 -3.52 -7.97
N LEU A 109 5.61 -2.49 -7.42
CA LEU A 109 4.97 -1.24 -7.04
C LEU A 109 4.44 -0.48 -8.26
N VAL A 110 5.24 -0.41 -9.35
CA VAL A 110 4.82 0.27 -10.57
C VAL A 110 3.64 -0.45 -11.22
N ARG A 111 3.66 -1.80 -11.28
CA ARG A 111 2.53 -2.61 -11.75
C ARG A 111 1.29 -2.41 -10.90
N PHE A 112 1.41 -2.52 -9.58
CA PHE A 112 0.31 -2.29 -8.65
C PHE A 112 -0.35 -0.92 -8.84
N SER A 113 0.46 0.11 -9.09
CA SER A 113 -0.02 1.47 -9.37
C SER A 113 -0.77 1.55 -10.71
N SER A 114 -0.29 0.89 -11.75
CA SER A 114 -0.88 0.95 -13.10
C SER A 114 -2.08 0.03 -13.30
N GLU A 115 -2.21 -1.04 -12.53
CA GLU A 115 -3.35 -1.96 -12.56
C GLU A 115 -4.66 -1.28 -12.14
N ASP A 116 -4.59 -0.26 -11.29
CA ASP A 116 -5.75 0.47 -10.80
C ASP A 116 -5.39 1.94 -10.56
N THR A 117 -5.62 2.77 -11.56
CA THR A 117 -5.28 4.20 -11.53
C THR A 117 -6.06 4.97 -10.47
N VAL A 118 -7.29 4.55 -10.17
CA VAL A 118 -8.13 5.17 -9.13
C VAL A 118 -7.59 4.85 -7.74
N ARG A 119 -7.14 3.61 -7.53
CA ARG A 119 -6.44 3.21 -6.29
C ARG A 119 -5.15 4.00 -6.14
N HIS A 120 -4.34 4.11 -7.20
CA HIS A 120 -3.12 4.93 -7.20
C HIS A 120 -3.40 6.38 -6.80
N GLN A 121 -4.48 7.00 -7.34
CA GLN A 121 -4.88 8.36 -6.98
C GLN A 121 -5.17 8.50 -5.48
N LEU A 122 -5.93 7.57 -4.90
CA LEU A 122 -6.27 7.62 -3.48
C LEU A 122 -5.05 7.43 -2.58
N LEU A 123 -4.16 6.49 -2.92
CA LEU A 123 -3.05 6.09 -2.06
C LEU A 123 -1.85 7.05 -2.13
N PHE A 124 -1.56 7.61 -3.31
CA PHE A 124 -0.30 8.33 -3.56
C PHE A 124 -0.49 9.78 -4.00
N GLN A 125 -1.72 10.20 -4.29
CA GLN A 125 -2.01 11.56 -4.72
C GLN A 125 -3.05 12.18 -3.78
N ARG A 126 -2.77 13.36 -3.25
CA ARG A 126 -3.73 14.08 -2.38
C ARG A 126 -4.81 14.79 -3.22
N THR A 127 -5.62 14.01 -3.94
CA THR A 127 -6.63 14.53 -4.89
C THR A 127 -7.99 14.83 -4.25
N ILE A 128 -8.22 14.37 -3.02
CA ILE A 128 -9.50 14.56 -2.33
C ILE A 128 -9.36 15.72 -1.34
N PRO A 129 -10.06 16.85 -1.55
CA PRO A 129 -9.99 17.99 -0.64
C PRO A 129 -10.42 17.62 0.79
N GLY A 130 -9.61 18.00 1.77
CA GLY A 130 -9.89 17.75 3.19
C GLY A 130 -9.76 16.30 3.65
N PHE A 131 -9.33 15.38 2.80
CA PHE A 131 -9.04 14.02 3.20
C PHE A 131 -7.60 13.89 3.71
N GLU A 132 -7.47 13.43 4.93
CA GLU A 132 -6.23 12.97 5.54
C GLU A 132 -6.49 11.60 6.15
N PRO A 133 -5.69 10.57 5.82
CA PRO A 133 -5.85 9.24 6.40
C PRO A 133 -5.66 9.27 7.92
N SER A 134 -6.49 8.53 8.63
CA SER A 134 -6.34 8.32 10.07
C SER A 134 -5.06 7.53 10.38
N GLU A 135 -4.61 7.61 11.64
CA GLU A 135 -3.47 6.82 12.13
C GLU A 135 -3.67 5.32 11.89
N ALA A 136 -4.89 4.81 12.15
CA ALA A 136 -5.24 3.42 11.89
C ALA A 136 -5.21 3.05 10.41
N ALA A 137 -5.62 3.96 9.51
CA ALA A 137 -5.57 3.72 8.08
C ALA A 137 -4.13 3.77 7.53
N MET A 138 -3.24 4.50 8.19
CA MET A 138 -1.82 4.59 7.83
C MET A 138 -1.00 3.37 8.26
N GLU A 139 -1.47 2.52 9.17
CA GLU A 139 -0.70 1.37 9.67
C GLU A 139 -0.13 0.46 8.57
N PRO A 140 -0.90 -0.01 7.57
CA PRO A 140 -0.33 -0.83 6.49
C PRO A 140 0.71 -0.09 5.65
N ALA A 141 0.53 1.23 5.44
CA ALA A 141 1.50 2.06 4.72
C ALA A 141 2.82 2.17 5.49
N GLN A 142 2.76 2.36 6.80
CA GLN A 142 3.96 2.40 7.66
C GLN A 142 4.72 1.08 7.60
N ARG A 143 4.03 -0.05 7.73
CA ARG A 143 4.63 -1.38 7.61
C ARG A 143 5.26 -1.63 6.23
N PHE A 144 4.63 -1.13 5.16
CA PHE A 144 5.21 -1.19 3.83
C PHE A 144 6.51 -0.39 3.74
N VAL A 145 6.53 0.84 4.29
CA VAL A 145 7.75 1.69 4.31
C VAL A 145 8.86 1.04 5.15
N GLU A 146 8.54 0.45 6.30
CA GLU A 146 9.50 -0.29 7.13
C GLU A 146 10.12 -1.45 6.33
N LEU A 147 9.30 -2.27 5.69
CA LEU A 147 9.75 -3.39 4.86
C LEU A 147 10.67 -2.92 3.72
N MET A 148 10.31 -1.84 3.02
CA MET A 148 11.14 -1.29 1.94
C MET A 148 12.46 -0.71 2.47
N THR A 149 12.43 -0.08 3.63
CA THR A 149 13.64 0.45 4.29
C THR A 149 14.61 -0.68 4.68
N GLU A 150 14.09 -1.79 5.20
CA GLU A 150 14.90 -2.98 5.51
C GLU A 150 15.56 -3.57 4.24
N ARG A 151 14.80 -3.66 3.15
CA ARG A 151 15.32 -4.15 1.86
C ARG A 151 16.38 -3.22 1.27
N LEU A 152 16.20 -1.89 1.39
CA LEU A 152 17.18 -0.90 0.99
C LEU A 152 18.47 -1.04 1.81
N ARG A 153 18.36 -1.21 3.12
CA ARG A 153 19.53 -1.44 4.00
C ARG A 153 20.28 -2.72 3.63
N ALA A 154 19.57 -3.79 3.33
CA ALA A 154 20.16 -5.05 2.88
C ALA A 154 20.94 -4.88 1.56
N ALA A 155 20.53 -3.93 0.70
CA ALA A 155 21.21 -3.60 -0.55
C ALA A 155 22.32 -2.54 -0.41
N GLY A 156 22.58 -2.02 0.81
CA GLY A 156 23.67 -1.09 1.12
C GLY A 156 23.26 0.38 1.31
N ALA A 157 21.96 0.71 1.25
CA ALA A 157 21.45 2.06 1.50
C ALA A 157 21.08 2.21 2.99
N HIS A 158 21.90 2.90 3.76
CA HIS A 158 21.74 2.97 5.22
C HIS A 158 21.25 4.33 5.72
N GLU A 159 21.40 5.38 4.93
CA GLU A 159 21.05 6.74 5.32
C GLU A 159 19.57 7.06 5.01
N GLN A 160 18.94 7.91 5.83
CA GLN A 160 17.56 8.34 5.60
C GLN A 160 17.42 9.08 4.26
N ASN A 161 18.40 9.89 3.89
CA ASN A 161 18.39 10.59 2.61
C ASN A 161 18.38 9.62 1.41
N ASP A 162 18.98 8.44 1.52
CA ASP A 162 18.94 7.42 0.49
C ASP A 162 17.53 6.81 0.36
N VAL A 163 16.87 6.58 1.50
CA VAL A 163 15.47 6.10 1.52
C VAL A 163 14.54 7.14 0.88
N ASP A 164 14.72 8.42 1.24
CA ASP A 164 13.91 9.52 0.70
C ASP A 164 14.13 9.69 -0.82
N LEU A 165 15.38 9.65 -1.26
CA LEU A 165 15.74 9.75 -2.68
C LEU A 165 15.17 8.57 -3.48
N PHE A 166 15.35 7.34 -2.98
CA PHE A 166 14.81 6.15 -3.64
C PHE A 166 13.28 6.21 -3.75
N SER A 167 12.61 6.59 -2.66
CA SER A 167 11.15 6.76 -2.64
C SER A 167 10.68 7.78 -3.67
N ALA A 168 11.37 8.92 -3.80
CA ALA A 168 11.05 9.95 -4.79
C ALA A 168 11.21 9.43 -6.23
N ILE A 169 12.30 8.70 -6.52
CA ILE A 169 12.54 8.14 -7.86
C ILE A 169 11.48 7.10 -8.21
N VAL A 170 11.19 6.18 -7.31
CA VAL A 170 10.21 5.09 -7.54
C VAL A 170 8.78 5.63 -7.65
N SER A 171 8.42 6.62 -6.82
CA SER A 171 7.13 7.31 -6.93
C SER A 171 7.00 8.04 -8.27
N GLY A 172 8.09 8.68 -8.73
CA GLY A 172 8.12 9.32 -10.06
C GLY A 172 7.91 8.29 -11.19
N LEU A 173 8.55 7.13 -11.10
CA LEU A 173 8.41 6.05 -12.08
C LEU A 173 6.97 5.52 -12.13
N ALA A 174 6.38 5.25 -10.97
CA ALA A 174 4.99 4.80 -10.85
C ALA A 174 4.01 5.84 -11.40
N HIS A 175 4.22 7.11 -11.05
CA HIS A 175 3.38 8.20 -11.56
C HIS A 175 3.46 8.33 -13.09
N GLN A 176 4.65 8.23 -13.67
CA GLN A 176 4.86 8.28 -15.12
C GLN A 176 4.18 7.09 -15.83
N GLN A 177 4.24 5.89 -15.23
CA GLN A 177 3.54 4.72 -15.78
C GLN A 177 2.03 4.95 -15.81
N VAL A 178 1.46 5.42 -14.69
CA VAL A 178 0.02 5.69 -14.57
C VAL A 178 -0.44 6.81 -15.52
N ALA A 179 0.35 7.88 -15.65
CA ALA A 179 -0.05 9.06 -16.40
C ALA A 179 0.11 8.88 -17.92
N ASN A 180 1.12 8.14 -18.39
CA ASN A 180 1.52 8.15 -19.79
C ASN A 180 1.40 6.80 -20.50
N ASP A 181 1.29 5.69 -19.73
CA ASP A 181 1.17 4.34 -20.29
C ASP A 181 0.41 3.40 -19.34
N PRO A 182 -0.84 3.76 -18.93
CA PRO A 182 -1.64 2.93 -18.04
C PRO A 182 -1.98 1.61 -18.73
N GLY A 183 -1.56 0.49 -18.14
CA GLY A 183 -1.76 -0.84 -18.71
C GLY A 183 -0.66 -1.33 -19.65
N GLY A 184 0.34 -0.50 -19.99
CA GLY A 184 1.57 -0.91 -20.67
C GLY A 184 2.71 -1.23 -19.68
N ASP A 185 3.93 -1.24 -20.19
CA ASP A 185 5.13 -1.55 -19.41
C ASP A 185 6.30 -0.56 -19.60
N ARG A 186 6.05 0.52 -20.33
CA ARG A 186 7.06 1.50 -20.76
C ARG A 186 7.99 1.97 -19.61
N TRP A 187 7.44 2.19 -18.44
CA TRP A 187 8.18 2.67 -17.29
C TRP A 187 8.59 1.54 -16.33
N ILE A 188 7.87 0.42 -16.37
CA ILE A 188 8.18 -0.77 -15.58
C ILE A 188 9.54 -1.34 -15.98
N ILE A 189 9.83 -1.42 -17.29
CA ILE A 189 11.10 -1.93 -17.82
C ILE A 189 12.32 -1.10 -17.40
N LEU A 190 12.11 0.13 -16.90
CA LEU A 190 13.17 1.00 -16.39
C LEU A 190 13.55 0.69 -14.93
N ALA A 191 12.76 -0.12 -14.21
CA ALA A 191 12.97 -0.42 -12.79
C ALA A 191 14.41 -0.90 -12.51
N ARG A 192 14.88 -1.88 -13.27
CA ARG A 192 16.25 -2.40 -13.15
C ARG A 192 17.30 -1.30 -13.31
N ARG A 193 17.16 -0.45 -14.32
CA ARG A 193 18.10 0.65 -14.58
C ARG A 193 18.09 1.67 -13.44
N VAL A 194 16.91 2.01 -12.92
CA VAL A 194 16.75 2.93 -11.78
C VAL A 194 17.48 2.38 -10.55
N VAL A 195 17.23 1.11 -10.19
CA VAL A 195 17.88 0.48 -9.05
C VAL A 195 19.42 0.43 -9.22
N GLN A 196 19.90 0.05 -10.42
CA GLN A 196 21.34 0.00 -10.70
C GLN A 196 22.00 1.39 -10.61
N MET A 197 21.35 2.44 -11.13
CA MET A 197 21.85 3.81 -11.03
C MET A 197 21.92 4.29 -9.58
N PHE A 198 20.87 4.02 -8.81
CA PHE A 198 20.78 4.40 -7.41
C PHE A 198 21.85 3.69 -6.56
N LEU A 199 21.93 2.37 -6.64
CA LEU A 199 22.90 1.59 -5.88
C LEU A 199 24.35 1.84 -6.34
N GLY A 200 24.57 2.10 -7.63
CA GLY A 200 25.87 2.50 -8.15
C GLY A 200 26.33 3.85 -7.62
N ASP A 201 25.42 4.75 -7.24
CA ASP A 201 25.78 5.99 -6.55
C ASP A 201 26.20 5.73 -5.10
N ILE A 202 25.46 4.88 -4.39
CA ILE A 202 25.80 4.46 -3.01
C ILE A 202 27.18 3.79 -2.98
N ASP A 203 27.44 2.85 -3.89
CA ASP A 203 28.74 2.16 -3.98
C ASP A 203 29.89 3.15 -4.17
N ARG A 204 29.73 4.15 -5.04
CA ARG A 204 30.74 5.21 -5.27
C ARG A 204 31.00 6.05 -4.02
N ARG A 205 29.95 6.45 -3.30
CA ARG A 205 30.07 7.22 -2.06
C ARG A 205 30.77 6.42 -0.95
N SER A 206 30.49 5.14 -0.86
CA SER A 206 31.11 4.23 0.12
C SER A 206 32.61 4.00 -0.15
N THR A 207 33.02 4.00 -1.43
CA THR A 207 34.44 3.81 -1.81
C THR A 207 35.27 5.10 -1.79
N HIS A 208 34.60 6.29 -1.83
CA HIS A 208 35.27 7.60 -1.83
C HIS A 208 34.62 8.54 -0.80
N PRO A 209 34.79 8.35 0.50
CA PRO A 209 34.06 9.09 1.54
C PRO A 209 34.43 10.57 1.67
N SER A 210 35.34 11.13 0.83
CA SER A 210 36.04 12.39 1.11
C SER A 210 35.49 13.63 0.39
N ASN A 211 34.37 13.64 -0.32
CA ASN A 211 34.03 14.84 -1.13
C ASN A 211 32.54 15.20 -1.30
N ILE A 212 31.69 14.98 -0.31
CA ILE A 212 30.33 15.52 -0.37
C ILE A 212 30.02 16.31 0.91
N GLU A 213 30.28 17.63 0.86
CA GLU A 213 29.64 18.56 1.82
C GLU A 213 28.13 18.56 1.58
N HIS A 214 27.37 18.02 2.53
CA HIS A 214 25.92 18.12 2.52
C HIS A 214 25.48 19.55 2.82
N PRO A 215 24.72 20.23 1.94
CA PRO A 215 24.16 21.52 2.30
C PRO A 215 23.14 21.30 3.43
N THR A 216 23.47 21.86 4.59
CA THR A 216 22.56 21.83 5.76
C THR A 216 21.31 22.64 5.45
N ILE A 217 20.22 21.97 5.14
CA ILE A 217 18.91 22.63 4.96
C ILE A 217 18.46 23.14 6.34
N ARG A 218 18.62 24.44 6.57
CA ARG A 218 18.05 25.12 7.75
C ARG A 218 16.52 25.06 7.62
N ARG A 219 15.87 24.21 8.45
CA ARG A 219 14.43 24.28 8.66
C ARG A 219 14.08 25.64 9.29
N THR A 220 13.55 26.55 8.51
CA THR A 220 12.89 27.74 9.03
C THR A 220 11.57 27.30 9.65
N LYS A 221 11.50 27.36 10.99
CA LYS A 221 10.24 27.24 11.72
C LYS A 221 9.37 28.47 11.34
N LYS A 222 8.21 28.20 10.77
CA LYS A 222 7.07 29.11 10.79
C LYS A 222 5.94 28.45 11.55
#